data_d7b998a4dd8317e6b5e17a951ed2d926
#
_entry.id   d7b998a4dd8317e6b5e17a951ed2d926
#
_cell.length_a   1.000
_cell.length_b   1.000
_cell.length_c   1.000
_cell.angle_alpha   90.00
_cell.angle_beta   90.00
_cell.angle_gamma   90.00
#
_symmetry.space_group_name_H-M   'P 1'
#
loop_
_entity.id
_entity.type
_entity.pdbx_description
1 polymer ?
#
loop_
_entity_poly.entity_id
_entity_poly.type
_entity_poly.pdbx_seq_one_letter_code
_entity_poly.pdbx_strand_id
1 'polypeptide(L)'
;MKYDDKILYIGQGAGFASVEAGCGIFKAFTDFGVVPGRAQASSGSALFTSLFYSMGIERIYDIVNSHQPSDFVNLCPLAAASTVAGQCNYVLDNSKILELLDTELTGEATKRVKVSVTRLDDWTCHLKRALPSYVLAATSIPFVFKPVKIAGSLWGDGGVFNNIPTIPLDELDRWKHVFVFVAPSYVPFDDNLGICGLLNLLNAALDREFNQLKESGYFDRPNVTLIHPESSWGGNLFSWSENFGLVKECYDLTINALNSMELK
;
A
#
# COMPACT_ATOMS: atom_id res chain seq x y z
N MET A 1 -20.48 10.01 -2.14
CA MET A 1 -19.37 9.68 -3.06
C MET A 1 -19.91 8.69 -4.10
N LYS A 2 -19.65 8.91 -5.41
CA LYS A 2 -20.11 8.02 -6.49
C LYS A 2 -18.95 7.13 -6.92
N TYR A 3 -19.10 5.82 -6.75
CA TYR A 3 -18.11 4.82 -7.17
C TYR A 3 -18.45 4.31 -8.57
N ASP A 4 -17.40 4.16 -9.43
CA ASP A 4 -17.55 3.50 -10.73
C ASP A 4 -16.98 2.06 -10.62
N ASP A 5 -17.87 1.07 -10.57
CA ASP A 5 -17.50 -0.34 -10.40
C ASP A 5 -16.73 -0.93 -11.61
N LYS A 6 -16.59 -0.16 -12.70
CA LYS A 6 -15.77 -0.52 -13.86
C LYS A 6 -14.36 0.09 -13.82
N ILE A 7 -14.05 0.87 -12.78
CA ILE A 7 -12.71 1.42 -12.55
C ILE A 7 -12.06 0.66 -11.39
N LEU A 8 -10.84 0.18 -11.64
CA LEU A 8 -9.99 -0.49 -10.65
C LEU A 8 -8.82 0.42 -10.27
N TYR A 9 -8.51 0.49 -8.98
CA TYR A 9 -7.26 1.02 -8.48
C TYR A 9 -6.36 -0.13 -8.01
N ILE A 10 -5.09 -0.08 -8.38
CA ILE A 10 -4.05 -1.01 -7.91
C ILE A 10 -2.96 -0.19 -7.22
N GLY A 11 -2.70 -0.48 -5.95
CA GLY A 11 -1.75 0.26 -5.14
C GLY A 11 -0.55 -0.59 -4.70
N GLN A 12 0.65 -0.19 -5.12
CA GLN A 12 1.91 -0.75 -4.63
C GLN A 12 2.12 -0.41 -3.15
N GLY A 13 2.67 -1.34 -2.39
CA GLY A 13 3.10 -1.12 -1.03
C GLY A 13 4.48 -0.44 -0.96
N ALA A 14 4.57 0.65 -0.22
CA ALA A 14 5.82 1.37 0.07
C ALA A 14 5.74 2.06 1.45
N GLY A 15 5.28 1.34 2.46
CA GLY A 15 5.14 1.90 3.81
C GLY A 15 4.25 3.14 3.84
N PHE A 16 4.64 4.15 4.60
CA PHE A 16 3.89 5.39 4.73
C PHE A 16 3.93 6.30 3.48
N ALA A 17 4.91 6.11 2.57
CA ALA A 17 4.89 6.77 1.26
C ALA A 17 3.63 6.44 0.47
N SER A 18 3.13 5.20 0.57
CA SER A 18 1.88 4.81 -0.06
C SER A 18 0.65 5.48 0.56
N VAL A 19 0.71 5.82 1.84
CA VAL A 19 -0.36 6.57 2.52
C VAL A 19 -0.38 8.01 2.01
N GLU A 20 0.79 8.67 1.91
CA GLU A 20 0.90 10.02 1.35
C GLU A 20 0.44 10.07 -0.11
N ALA A 21 0.99 9.19 -0.96
CA ALA A 21 0.59 9.08 -2.35
C ALA A 21 -0.92 8.88 -2.49
N GLY A 22 -1.48 7.99 -1.69
CA GLY A 22 -2.91 7.72 -1.62
C GLY A 22 -3.72 8.98 -1.30
N CYS A 23 -3.26 9.83 -0.39
CA CYS A 23 -3.89 11.12 -0.09
C CYS A 23 -4.03 11.98 -1.37
N GLY A 24 -2.96 12.12 -2.15
CA GLY A 24 -2.99 12.87 -3.41
C GLY A 24 -3.90 12.23 -4.45
N ILE A 25 -3.72 10.93 -4.70
CA ILE A 25 -4.47 10.18 -5.71
C ILE A 25 -5.98 10.22 -5.44
N PHE A 26 -6.40 9.87 -4.23
CA PHE A 26 -7.82 9.79 -3.92
C PHE A 26 -8.48 11.15 -3.68
N LYS A 27 -7.70 12.18 -3.33
CA LYS A 27 -8.18 13.56 -3.38
C LYS A 27 -8.50 13.95 -4.81
N ALA A 28 -7.63 13.66 -5.78
CA ALA A 28 -7.87 13.93 -7.20
C ALA A 28 -9.12 13.19 -7.71
N PHE A 29 -9.29 11.91 -7.41
CA PHE A 29 -10.50 11.17 -7.75
C PHE A 29 -11.77 11.81 -7.16
N THR A 30 -11.69 12.25 -5.91
CA THR A 30 -12.82 12.88 -5.21
C THR A 30 -13.19 14.22 -5.83
N ASP A 31 -12.20 15.07 -6.11
CA ASP A 31 -12.40 16.41 -6.71
C ASP A 31 -12.91 16.31 -8.15
N PHE A 32 -12.46 15.30 -8.89
CA PHE A 32 -12.96 15.01 -10.24
C PHE A 32 -14.37 14.40 -10.25
N GLY A 33 -14.83 13.89 -9.12
CA GLY A 33 -16.14 13.24 -8.97
C GLY A 33 -16.22 11.81 -9.48
N VAL A 34 -15.07 11.17 -9.76
CA VAL A 34 -14.96 9.77 -10.21
C VAL A 34 -14.06 9.02 -9.26
N VAL A 35 -14.60 8.06 -8.53
CA VAL A 35 -13.85 7.23 -7.58
C VAL A 35 -13.86 5.78 -8.05
N PRO A 36 -12.70 5.10 -8.10
CA PRO A 36 -12.65 3.67 -8.42
C PRO A 36 -13.62 2.87 -7.56
N GLY A 37 -14.41 2.00 -8.17
CA GLY A 37 -15.37 1.16 -7.44
C GLY A 37 -14.72 -0.05 -6.79
N ARG A 38 -13.50 -0.39 -7.20
CA ARG A 38 -12.71 -1.53 -6.68
C ARG A 38 -11.26 -1.12 -6.49
N ALA A 39 -10.61 -1.73 -5.49
CA ALA A 39 -9.19 -1.59 -5.28
C ALA A 39 -8.52 -2.92 -4.94
N GLN A 40 -7.26 -3.07 -5.40
CA GLN A 40 -6.34 -4.10 -4.95
C GLN A 40 -5.08 -3.40 -4.47
N ALA A 41 -4.58 -3.75 -3.30
CA ALA A 41 -3.46 -3.03 -2.74
C ALA A 41 -2.59 -3.91 -1.82
N SER A 42 -1.33 -3.53 -1.68
CA SER A 42 -0.37 -4.17 -0.78
C SER A 42 0.10 -3.18 0.30
N SER A 43 0.53 -3.69 1.44
CA SER A 43 1.24 -2.95 2.50
C SER A 43 0.56 -1.61 2.87
N GLY A 44 1.30 -0.51 2.89
CA GLY A 44 0.76 0.84 3.18
C GLY A 44 -0.38 1.27 2.27
N SER A 45 -0.37 0.89 0.97
CA SER A 45 -1.51 1.12 0.08
C SER A 45 -2.76 0.33 0.50
N ALA A 46 -2.60 -0.87 1.06
CA ALA A 46 -3.73 -1.66 1.58
C ALA A 46 -4.36 -0.97 2.79
N LEU A 47 -3.54 -0.43 3.69
CA LEU A 47 -4.01 0.38 4.83
C LEU A 47 -4.80 1.59 4.33
N PHE A 48 -4.16 2.41 3.48
CA PHE A 48 -4.76 3.65 2.97
C PHE A 48 -6.09 3.39 2.27
N THR A 49 -6.12 2.47 1.28
CA THR A 49 -7.34 2.20 0.51
C THR A 49 -8.47 1.68 1.39
N SER A 50 -8.14 0.82 2.37
CA SER A 50 -9.14 0.31 3.31
C SER A 50 -9.75 1.42 4.17
N LEU A 51 -8.94 2.34 4.67
CA LEU A 51 -9.40 3.51 5.41
C LEU A 51 -10.18 4.47 4.52
N PHE A 52 -9.73 4.73 3.29
CA PHE A 52 -10.44 5.62 2.35
C PHE A 52 -11.87 5.13 2.07
N TYR A 53 -12.06 3.85 1.74
CA TYR A 53 -13.41 3.33 1.50
C TYR A 53 -14.27 3.23 2.76
N SER A 54 -13.67 3.39 3.93
CA SER A 54 -14.39 3.41 5.21
C SER A 54 -14.81 4.80 5.65
N MET A 55 -13.91 5.77 5.60
CA MET A 55 -14.11 7.08 6.24
C MET A 55 -13.97 8.27 5.27
N GLY A 56 -13.52 8.04 4.04
CA GLY A 56 -13.31 9.10 3.05
C GLY A 56 -12.01 9.88 3.25
N ILE A 57 -11.70 10.75 2.27
CA ILE A 57 -10.40 11.42 2.19
C ILE A 57 -10.20 12.49 3.28
N GLU A 58 -11.23 13.23 3.63
CA GLU A 58 -11.11 14.34 4.60
C GLU A 58 -10.71 13.81 5.98
N ARG A 59 -11.32 12.71 6.43
CA ARG A 59 -10.98 12.09 7.71
C ARG A 59 -9.55 11.52 7.72
N ILE A 60 -9.06 11.00 6.60
CA ILE A 60 -7.66 10.56 6.48
C ILE A 60 -6.71 11.76 6.59
N TYR A 61 -7.03 12.90 5.95
CA TYR A 61 -6.23 14.12 6.11
C TYR A 61 -6.15 14.57 7.57
N ASP A 62 -7.26 14.51 8.32
CA ASP A 62 -7.25 14.81 9.75
C ASP A 62 -6.27 13.91 10.51
N ILE A 63 -6.27 12.61 10.23
CA ILE A 63 -5.37 11.65 10.86
C ILE A 63 -3.91 11.93 10.48
N VAL A 64 -3.61 12.09 9.18
CA VAL A 64 -2.24 12.33 8.70
C VAL A 64 -1.68 13.66 9.22
N ASN A 65 -2.50 14.70 9.30
CA ASN A 65 -2.07 16.01 9.83
C ASN A 65 -1.91 16.04 11.35
N SER A 66 -2.60 15.17 12.08
CA SER A 66 -2.59 15.16 13.54
C SER A 66 -1.66 14.11 14.17
N HIS A 67 -1.13 13.18 13.37
CA HIS A 67 -0.29 12.08 13.85
C HIS A 67 0.99 11.93 13.01
N GLN A 68 2.02 11.43 13.68
CA GLN A 68 3.24 10.96 13.00
C GLN A 68 3.17 9.44 12.77
N PRO A 69 3.86 8.89 11.76
CA PRO A 69 3.96 7.44 11.58
C PRO A 69 4.39 6.68 12.82
N SER A 70 5.26 7.27 13.64
CA SER A 70 5.70 6.71 14.92
C SER A 70 4.56 6.54 15.95
N ASP A 71 3.43 7.24 15.77
CA ASP A 71 2.28 7.07 16.66
C ASP A 71 1.55 5.74 16.41
N PHE A 72 1.75 5.14 15.24
CA PHE A 72 1.12 3.87 14.84
C PHE A 72 2.02 2.65 14.96
N VAL A 73 3.33 2.87 15.17
CA VAL A 73 4.34 1.80 15.21
C VAL A 73 5.20 1.96 16.45
N ASN A 74 5.25 0.92 17.27
CA ASN A 74 6.06 0.92 18.49
C ASN A 74 7.29 0.01 18.34
N LEU A 75 8.44 0.48 18.81
CA LEU A 75 9.58 -0.40 19.05
C LEU A 75 9.22 -1.35 20.20
N CYS A 76 9.45 -2.64 20.00
CA CYS A 76 9.31 -3.65 21.05
C CYS A 76 10.71 -4.02 21.61
N PRO A 77 11.20 -3.35 22.68
CA PRO A 77 12.58 -3.53 23.16
C PRO A 77 12.90 -4.96 23.57
N LEU A 78 11.93 -5.66 24.18
CA LEU A 78 12.09 -7.08 24.57
C LEU A 78 12.13 -7.98 23.33
N ALA A 79 11.30 -7.71 22.32
CA ALA A 79 11.32 -8.46 21.08
C ALA A 79 12.59 -8.19 20.29
N ALA A 80 13.08 -6.95 20.25
CA ALA A 80 14.36 -6.59 19.62
C ALA A 80 15.54 -7.34 20.27
N ALA A 81 15.63 -7.34 21.60
CA ALA A 81 16.65 -8.09 22.33
C ALA A 81 16.52 -9.60 22.13
N SER A 82 15.30 -10.13 22.14
CA SER A 82 15.02 -11.55 21.90
C SER A 82 15.27 -11.98 20.46
N THR A 83 15.10 -11.07 19.48
CA THR A 83 15.43 -11.31 18.06
C THR A 83 16.93 -11.46 17.88
N VAL A 84 17.73 -10.59 18.52
CA VAL A 84 19.19 -10.72 18.55
C VAL A 84 19.63 -12.02 19.18
N ALA A 85 18.93 -12.50 20.20
CA ALA A 85 19.15 -13.79 20.86
C ALA A 85 18.56 -14.99 20.11
N GLY A 86 17.91 -14.78 18.95
CA GLY A 86 17.24 -15.85 18.19
C GLY A 86 15.94 -16.36 18.80
N GLN A 87 15.36 -15.65 19.76
CA GLN A 87 14.16 -16.06 20.50
C GLN A 87 12.87 -15.40 19.99
N CYS A 88 12.98 -14.35 19.19
CA CYS A 88 11.85 -13.59 18.62
C CYS A 88 12.14 -13.28 17.15
N ASN A 89 11.10 -13.16 16.33
CA ASN A 89 11.22 -12.99 14.88
C ASN A 89 10.70 -11.64 14.40
N TYR A 90 10.59 -10.62 15.28
CA TYR A 90 10.16 -9.26 14.91
C TYR A 90 10.71 -8.24 15.90
N VAL A 91 10.74 -6.96 15.50
CA VAL A 91 11.27 -5.85 16.31
C VAL A 91 10.26 -4.72 16.53
N LEU A 92 9.21 -4.66 15.71
CA LEU A 92 8.19 -3.61 15.78
C LEU A 92 6.80 -4.20 16.05
N ASP A 93 5.98 -3.43 16.75
CA ASP A 93 4.58 -3.72 17.03
C ASP A 93 3.69 -2.71 16.31
N ASN A 94 2.66 -3.20 15.62
CA ASN A 94 1.67 -2.43 14.87
C ASN A 94 0.24 -2.58 15.43
N SER A 95 0.10 -2.92 16.69
CA SER A 95 -1.20 -3.09 17.37
C SER A 95 -2.08 -1.84 17.32
N LYS A 96 -1.48 -0.64 17.33
CA LYS A 96 -2.21 0.62 17.18
C LYS A 96 -2.87 0.77 15.80
N ILE A 97 -2.29 0.18 14.75
CA ILE A 97 -2.95 0.08 13.45
C ILE A 97 -4.21 -0.79 13.57
N LEU A 98 -4.15 -1.89 14.33
CA LEU A 98 -5.34 -2.72 14.56
C LEU A 98 -6.44 -1.97 15.30
N GLU A 99 -6.11 -1.21 16.34
CA GLU A 99 -7.07 -0.37 17.07
C GLU A 99 -7.77 0.64 16.15
N LEU A 100 -7.01 1.29 15.26
CA LEU A 100 -7.57 2.17 14.24
C LEU A 100 -8.49 1.41 13.27
N LEU A 101 -8.07 0.24 12.79
CA LEU A 101 -8.86 -0.58 11.87
C LEU A 101 -10.15 -1.12 12.52
N ASP A 102 -10.09 -1.56 13.77
CA ASP A 102 -11.27 -2.07 14.49
C ASP A 102 -12.30 -0.95 14.76
N THR A 103 -11.82 0.29 14.88
CA THR A 103 -12.68 1.47 15.11
C THR A 103 -13.27 2.00 13.81
N GLU A 104 -12.48 2.10 12.74
CA GLU A 104 -12.80 2.89 11.55
C GLU A 104 -13.17 2.02 10.33
N LEU A 105 -12.80 0.72 10.29
CA LEU A 105 -13.04 -0.10 9.10
C LEU A 105 -14.50 -0.50 8.97
N THR A 106 -15.09 -0.17 7.82
CA THR A 106 -16.49 -0.45 7.52
C THR A 106 -16.69 -1.60 6.55
N GLY A 107 -17.94 -2.09 6.46
CA GLY A 107 -18.32 -3.10 5.48
C GLY A 107 -18.16 -2.65 4.01
N GLU A 108 -18.05 -1.34 3.76
CA GLU A 108 -17.83 -0.82 2.40
C GLU A 108 -16.41 -1.11 1.94
N ALA A 109 -15.39 -0.93 2.79
CA ALA A 109 -14.01 -1.35 2.49
C ALA A 109 -13.94 -2.86 2.22
N THR A 110 -14.59 -3.67 3.03
CA THR A 110 -14.63 -5.14 2.86
C THR A 110 -15.21 -5.57 1.51
N LYS A 111 -16.17 -4.81 0.96
CA LYS A 111 -16.77 -5.09 -0.35
C LYS A 111 -15.89 -4.65 -1.52
N ARG A 112 -15.17 -3.54 -1.37
CA ARG A 112 -14.48 -2.85 -2.48
C ARG A 112 -13.00 -3.14 -2.55
N VAL A 113 -12.36 -3.47 -1.43
CA VAL A 113 -10.90 -3.59 -1.34
C VAL A 113 -10.49 -5.04 -1.15
N LYS A 114 -9.51 -5.47 -1.95
CA LYS A 114 -8.72 -6.68 -1.70
C LYS A 114 -7.31 -6.28 -1.32
N VAL A 115 -6.78 -6.94 -0.30
CA VAL A 115 -5.42 -6.71 0.20
C VAL A 115 -4.54 -7.92 -0.09
N SER A 116 -3.30 -7.65 -0.51
CA SER A 116 -2.28 -8.67 -0.73
C SER A 116 -1.70 -9.08 0.62
N VAL A 117 -1.72 -10.37 0.92
CA VAL A 117 -1.18 -10.96 2.15
C VAL A 117 -0.45 -12.25 1.86
N THR A 118 0.60 -12.52 2.62
CA THR A 118 1.37 -13.77 2.53
C THR A 118 1.02 -14.69 3.70
N ARG A 119 0.63 -15.92 3.41
CA ARG A 119 0.53 -16.96 4.44
C ARG A 119 1.94 -17.50 4.72
N LEU A 120 2.41 -17.32 5.95
CA LEU A 120 3.79 -17.62 6.33
C LEU A 120 4.04 -19.11 6.57
N ASP A 121 2.99 -19.93 6.74
CA ASP A 121 3.12 -21.37 6.95
C ASP A 121 3.68 -22.08 5.69
N ASP A 122 3.38 -21.56 4.51
CA ASP A 122 3.78 -22.13 3.21
C ASP A 122 4.30 -21.09 2.22
N TRP A 123 4.43 -19.84 2.64
CA TRP A 123 4.92 -18.70 1.85
C TRP A 123 4.11 -18.45 0.57
N THR A 124 2.80 -18.65 0.63
CA THR A 124 1.90 -18.37 -0.50
C THR A 124 1.24 -17.01 -0.39
N CYS A 125 1.17 -16.27 -1.51
CA CYS A 125 0.51 -14.98 -1.59
C CYS A 125 -0.97 -15.12 -1.93
N HIS A 126 -1.80 -14.30 -1.31
CA HIS A 126 -3.25 -14.31 -1.47
C HIS A 126 -3.82 -12.89 -1.51
N LEU A 127 -4.85 -12.70 -2.34
CA LEU A 127 -5.71 -11.53 -2.27
C LEU A 127 -6.92 -11.83 -1.37
N LYS A 128 -7.03 -11.12 -0.25
CA LYS A 128 -8.12 -11.26 0.73
C LYS A 128 -8.96 -9.99 0.78
N ARG A 129 -10.24 -10.11 1.17
CA ARG A 129 -11.07 -8.94 1.44
C ARG A 129 -10.49 -8.14 2.61
N ALA A 130 -10.64 -6.82 2.56
CA ALA A 130 -10.17 -5.92 3.62
C ALA A 130 -11.00 -6.11 4.90
N LEU A 131 -10.62 -7.10 5.71
CA LEU A 131 -11.04 -7.25 7.09
C LEU A 131 -9.92 -6.69 7.98
N PRO A 132 -10.19 -6.15 9.19
CA PRO A 132 -9.16 -5.56 10.05
C PRO A 132 -7.91 -6.44 10.18
N SER A 133 -8.08 -7.73 10.45
CA SER A 133 -6.97 -8.68 10.60
C SER A 133 -6.15 -8.88 9.31
N TYR A 134 -6.79 -8.88 8.13
CA TYR A 134 -6.07 -9.01 6.86
C TYR A 134 -5.41 -7.71 6.44
N VAL A 135 -6.00 -6.55 6.74
CA VAL A 135 -5.35 -5.25 6.52
C VAL A 135 -4.12 -5.11 7.42
N LEU A 136 -4.24 -5.49 8.69
CA LEU A 136 -3.09 -5.54 9.60
C LEU A 136 -2.01 -6.50 9.09
N ALA A 137 -2.38 -7.70 8.64
CA ALA A 137 -1.44 -8.65 8.06
C ALA A 137 -0.74 -8.08 6.83
N ALA A 138 -1.49 -7.38 5.94
CA ALA A 138 -0.94 -6.73 4.75
C ALA A 138 0.12 -5.65 5.07
N THR A 139 0.13 -5.10 6.28
CA THR A 139 1.14 -4.13 6.75
C THR A 139 2.22 -4.74 7.64
N SER A 140 2.15 -6.05 7.88
CA SER A 140 3.06 -6.76 8.77
C SER A 140 4.22 -7.39 8.00
N ILE A 141 5.23 -6.57 7.65
CA ILE A 141 6.45 -7.02 6.96
C ILE A 141 7.12 -8.10 7.82
N PRO A 142 7.34 -9.32 7.28
CA PRO A 142 8.00 -10.39 8.00
C PRO A 142 9.35 -9.97 8.57
N PHE A 143 9.70 -10.42 9.77
CA PHE A 143 10.88 -10.08 10.55
C PHE A 143 10.93 -8.63 11.08
N VAL A 144 10.16 -7.71 10.51
CA VAL A 144 10.02 -6.33 11.01
C VAL A 144 8.86 -6.25 12.00
N PHE A 145 7.69 -6.72 11.60
CA PHE A 145 6.49 -6.71 12.43
C PHE A 145 6.07 -8.11 12.90
N LYS A 146 5.31 -8.13 13.99
CA LYS A 146 4.70 -9.36 14.48
C LYS A 146 3.74 -9.93 13.44
N PRO A 147 3.86 -11.22 13.06
CA PRO A 147 2.90 -11.89 12.20
C PRO A 147 1.50 -11.93 12.81
N VAL A 148 0.48 -11.84 11.97
CA VAL A 148 -0.93 -11.85 12.41
C VAL A 148 -1.47 -13.28 12.33
N LYS A 149 -2.01 -13.78 13.44
CA LYS A 149 -2.63 -15.12 13.48
C LYS A 149 -4.10 -15.02 13.09
N ILE A 150 -4.49 -15.64 11.94
CA ILE A 150 -5.86 -15.66 11.44
C ILE A 150 -6.27 -17.10 11.14
N ALA A 151 -7.33 -17.58 11.77
CA ALA A 151 -7.87 -18.93 11.57
C ALA A 151 -6.81 -20.05 11.69
N GLY A 152 -5.89 -19.90 12.64
CA GLY A 152 -4.85 -20.91 12.93
C GLY A 152 -3.55 -20.73 12.13
N SER A 153 -3.53 -20.00 11.03
CA SER A 153 -2.36 -19.71 10.20
C SER A 153 -1.72 -18.37 10.55
N LEU A 154 -0.42 -18.22 10.26
CA LEU A 154 0.33 -16.97 10.38
C LEU A 154 0.33 -16.24 9.05
N TRP A 155 0.08 -14.92 9.12
CA TRP A 155 -0.02 -14.05 7.95
C TRP A 155 0.87 -12.83 8.12
N GLY A 156 1.44 -12.37 7.01
CA GLY A 156 2.27 -11.17 6.91
C GLY A 156 2.01 -10.40 5.63
N ASP A 157 2.83 -9.38 5.40
CA ASP A 157 2.73 -8.49 4.25
C ASP A 157 2.85 -9.24 2.91
N GLY A 158 1.92 -8.94 2.02
CA GLY A 158 1.90 -9.50 0.67
C GLY A 158 2.98 -8.93 -0.24
N GLY A 159 3.51 -7.77 0.09
CA GLY A 159 4.57 -7.10 -0.67
C GLY A 159 5.85 -7.90 -0.85
N VAL A 160 6.05 -8.93 -0.05
CA VAL A 160 7.17 -9.87 -0.21
C VAL A 160 7.12 -10.63 -1.55
N PHE A 161 5.91 -10.94 -2.06
CA PHE A 161 5.71 -11.75 -3.28
C PHE A 161 4.84 -11.10 -4.34
N ASN A 162 3.99 -10.16 -3.97
CA ASN A 162 3.05 -9.50 -4.88
C ASN A 162 2.76 -8.09 -4.35
N ASN A 163 3.73 -7.21 -4.56
CA ASN A 163 3.66 -5.84 -4.04
C ASN A 163 2.83 -4.92 -4.93
N ILE A 164 2.75 -5.22 -6.23
CA ILE A 164 1.84 -4.58 -7.17
C ILE A 164 0.77 -5.62 -7.54
N PRO A 165 -0.32 -5.76 -6.77
CA PRO A 165 -1.28 -6.84 -6.95
C PRO A 165 -2.12 -6.66 -8.21
N THR A 166 -1.46 -6.79 -9.37
CA THR A 166 -2.06 -6.66 -10.70
C THR A 166 -3.04 -7.77 -10.99
N ILE A 167 -3.93 -7.51 -11.93
CA ILE A 167 -4.79 -8.52 -12.55
C ILE A 167 -4.10 -9.08 -13.81
N PRO A 168 -4.41 -10.31 -14.23
CA PRO A 168 -3.88 -10.87 -15.47
C PRO A 168 -4.18 -9.98 -16.69
N LEU A 169 -3.27 -9.96 -17.67
CA LEU A 169 -3.40 -9.12 -18.87
C LEU A 169 -4.69 -9.40 -19.67
N ASP A 170 -5.14 -10.63 -19.71
CA ASP A 170 -6.39 -11.05 -20.38
C ASP A 170 -7.67 -10.66 -19.62
N GLU A 171 -7.53 -10.21 -18.39
CA GLU A 171 -8.64 -9.69 -17.59
C GLU A 171 -8.76 -8.16 -17.63
N LEU A 172 -7.75 -7.45 -18.17
CA LEU A 172 -7.74 -5.98 -18.21
C LEU A 172 -8.92 -5.41 -19.00
N ASP A 173 -9.34 -6.07 -20.09
CA ASP A 173 -10.45 -5.62 -20.94
C ASP A 173 -11.84 -5.66 -20.26
N ARG A 174 -11.93 -6.30 -19.08
CA ARG A 174 -13.15 -6.27 -18.25
C ARG A 174 -13.35 -4.93 -17.53
N TRP A 175 -12.27 -4.11 -17.45
CA TRP A 175 -12.29 -2.83 -16.77
C TRP A 175 -12.36 -1.70 -17.79
N LYS A 176 -13.19 -0.71 -17.50
CA LYS A 176 -13.20 0.54 -18.26
C LYS A 176 -11.86 1.25 -18.14
N HIS A 177 -11.30 1.24 -16.92
CA HIS A 177 -9.98 1.80 -16.65
C HIS A 177 -9.34 1.18 -15.41
N VAL A 178 -8.01 1.08 -15.44
CA VAL A 178 -7.18 0.59 -14.33
C VAL A 178 -6.13 1.64 -14.01
N PHE A 179 -6.17 2.20 -12.82
CA PHE A 179 -5.12 3.07 -12.31
C PHE A 179 -4.15 2.25 -11.48
N VAL A 180 -2.86 2.33 -11.79
CA VAL A 180 -1.81 1.61 -11.09
C VAL A 180 -0.86 2.61 -10.45
N PHE A 181 -0.82 2.64 -9.14
CA PHE A 181 0.17 3.41 -8.40
C PHE A 181 1.42 2.56 -8.18
N VAL A 182 2.56 3.13 -8.56
CA VAL A 182 3.89 2.63 -8.26
C VAL A 182 4.65 3.71 -7.51
N ALA A 183 5.18 3.39 -6.35
CA ALA A 183 5.93 4.33 -5.53
C ALA A 183 7.21 4.80 -6.25
N PRO A 184 7.69 6.01 -5.94
CA PRO A 184 8.98 6.47 -6.44
C PRO A 184 10.11 5.55 -5.97
N SER A 185 11.20 5.54 -6.72
CA SER A 185 12.39 4.79 -6.34
C SER A 185 12.85 5.17 -4.94
N TYR A 186 13.07 4.16 -4.13
CA TYR A 186 13.54 4.35 -2.76
C TYR A 186 15.06 4.63 -2.75
N VAL A 187 15.50 5.54 -1.89
CA VAL A 187 16.92 5.75 -1.63
C VAL A 187 17.41 4.63 -0.69
N PRO A 188 18.36 3.78 -1.13
CA PRO A 188 18.85 2.69 -0.29
C PRO A 188 19.43 3.20 1.03
N PHE A 189 19.27 2.42 2.09
CA PHE A 189 20.01 2.67 3.34
C PHE A 189 21.51 2.47 3.10
N ASP A 190 22.33 3.31 3.69
CA ASP A 190 23.79 3.21 3.59
C ASP A 190 24.34 1.92 4.22
N ASP A 191 23.63 1.37 5.20
CA ASP A 191 23.96 0.10 5.84
C ASP A 191 23.17 -1.07 5.21
N ASN A 192 23.88 -2.04 4.66
CA ASN A 192 23.33 -3.25 4.07
C ASN A 192 23.26 -4.44 5.05
N LEU A 193 23.40 -4.19 6.36
CA LEU A 193 23.36 -5.22 7.39
C LEU A 193 22.02 -5.21 8.15
N GLY A 194 21.64 -6.35 8.69
CA GLY A 194 20.45 -6.50 9.53
C GLY A 194 19.16 -6.09 8.83
N ILE A 195 18.34 -5.30 9.52
CA ILE A 195 17.02 -4.84 9.03
C ILE A 195 17.19 -3.92 7.80
N CYS A 196 18.20 -3.06 7.77
CA CYS A 196 18.48 -2.20 6.62
C CYS A 196 18.78 -3.02 5.37
N GLY A 197 19.59 -4.07 5.49
CA GLY A 197 19.86 -5.01 4.39
C GLY A 197 18.61 -5.73 3.91
N LEU A 198 17.71 -6.15 4.82
CA LEU A 198 16.42 -6.74 4.47
C LEU A 198 15.53 -5.75 3.71
N LEU A 199 15.43 -4.50 4.18
CA LEU A 199 14.63 -3.47 3.53
C LEU A 199 15.20 -3.10 2.15
N ASN A 200 16.53 -3.00 2.00
CA ASN A 200 17.16 -2.80 0.70
C ASN A 200 16.88 -3.96 -0.27
N LEU A 201 16.89 -5.20 0.22
CA LEU A 201 16.54 -6.38 -0.58
C LEU A 201 15.08 -6.37 -1.02
N LEU A 202 14.18 -6.00 -0.12
CA LEU A 202 12.75 -5.84 -0.45
C LEU A 202 12.57 -4.76 -1.52
N ASN A 203 13.21 -3.60 -1.39
CA ASN A 203 13.14 -2.54 -2.39
C ASN A 203 13.64 -3.00 -3.76
N ALA A 204 14.77 -3.72 -3.81
CA ALA A 204 15.28 -4.29 -5.07
C ALA A 204 14.28 -5.29 -5.69
N ALA A 205 13.55 -6.05 -4.88
CA ALA A 205 12.50 -6.94 -5.36
C ALA A 205 11.30 -6.15 -5.93
N LEU A 206 10.95 -5.02 -5.32
CA LEU A 206 9.88 -4.12 -5.78
C LEU A 206 10.23 -3.50 -7.15
N ASP A 207 11.45 -3.00 -7.31
CA ASP A 207 11.93 -2.45 -8.57
C ASP A 207 11.92 -3.51 -9.68
N ARG A 208 12.28 -4.75 -9.33
CA ARG A 208 12.23 -5.87 -10.28
C ARG A 208 10.79 -6.18 -10.73
N GLU A 209 9.84 -6.23 -9.82
CA GLU A 209 8.42 -6.46 -10.14
C GLU A 209 7.89 -5.37 -11.07
N PHE A 210 8.18 -4.10 -10.78
CA PHE A 210 7.79 -2.97 -11.62
C PHE A 210 8.40 -3.09 -13.03
N ASN A 211 9.70 -3.38 -13.14
CA ASN A 211 10.37 -3.53 -14.43
C ASN A 211 9.79 -4.70 -15.24
N GLN A 212 9.47 -5.83 -14.60
CA GLN A 212 8.81 -6.96 -15.27
C GLN A 212 7.44 -6.58 -15.83
N LEU A 213 6.64 -5.81 -15.09
CA LEU A 213 5.35 -5.31 -15.58
C LEU A 213 5.53 -4.35 -16.76
N LYS A 214 6.52 -3.47 -16.72
CA LYS A 214 6.86 -2.56 -17.81
C LYS A 214 7.29 -3.32 -19.06
N GLU A 215 8.19 -4.29 -18.92
CA GLU A 215 8.67 -5.14 -20.03
C GLU A 215 7.56 -6.00 -20.62
N SER A 216 6.56 -6.40 -19.85
CA SER A 216 5.40 -7.15 -20.33
C SER A 216 4.40 -6.32 -21.15
N GLY A 217 4.58 -4.99 -21.23
CA GLY A 217 3.64 -4.07 -21.86
C GLY A 217 2.36 -3.85 -21.04
N TYR A 218 2.38 -4.16 -19.76
CA TYR A 218 1.20 -3.99 -18.89
C TYR A 218 0.70 -2.54 -18.88
N PHE A 219 1.64 -1.60 -18.82
CA PHE A 219 1.33 -0.15 -18.78
C PHE A 219 1.08 0.47 -20.16
N ASP A 220 1.32 -0.28 -21.25
CA ASP A 220 1.05 0.19 -22.62
C ASP A 220 -0.41 -0.03 -23.04
N ARG A 221 -1.21 -0.65 -22.20
CA ARG A 221 -2.62 -0.90 -22.49
C ARG A 221 -3.42 0.41 -22.44
N PRO A 222 -4.33 0.67 -23.40
CA PRO A 222 -5.04 1.96 -23.53
C PRO A 222 -5.96 2.27 -22.35
N ASN A 223 -6.36 1.25 -21.59
CA ASN A 223 -7.19 1.38 -20.38
C ASN A 223 -6.39 1.26 -19.09
N VAL A 224 -5.05 1.36 -19.14
CA VAL A 224 -4.18 1.37 -17.95
C VAL A 224 -3.49 2.73 -17.85
N THR A 225 -3.57 3.35 -16.68
CA THR A 225 -2.79 4.55 -16.34
C THR A 225 -1.84 4.23 -15.20
N LEU A 226 -0.56 4.44 -15.46
CA LEU A 226 0.48 4.39 -14.44
C LEU A 226 0.55 5.74 -13.72
N ILE A 227 0.42 5.74 -12.40
CA ILE A 227 0.70 6.87 -11.52
C ILE A 227 2.04 6.55 -10.83
N HIS A 228 3.11 7.14 -11.35
CA HIS A 228 4.48 6.91 -10.87
C HIS A 228 5.15 8.26 -10.67
N PRO A 229 5.25 8.78 -9.44
CA PRO A 229 5.96 10.02 -9.16
C PRO A 229 7.46 9.85 -9.44
N GLU A 230 8.06 10.88 -10.03
CA GLU A 230 9.47 10.88 -10.40
C GLU A 230 10.37 11.41 -9.29
N SER A 231 9.82 12.23 -8.39
CA SER A 231 10.59 12.76 -7.27
C SER A 231 10.97 11.64 -6.31
N SER A 232 12.26 11.57 -5.99
CA SER A 232 12.71 10.64 -4.94
C SER A 232 11.97 10.97 -3.64
N TRP A 233 11.38 9.96 -3.02
CA TRP A 233 10.75 10.13 -1.72
C TRP A 233 11.85 10.34 -0.67
N GLY A 234 11.93 11.57 -0.14
CA GLY A 234 12.93 11.96 0.86
C GLY A 234 12.65 11.46 2.28
N GLY A 235 11.54 10.73 2.49
CA GLY A 235 11.23 10.08 3.74
C GLY A 235 11.85 8.69 3.87
N ASN A 236 11.53 8.00 4.94
CA ASN A 236 11.80 6.57 5.10
C ASN A 236 10.48 5.81 5.21
N LEU A 237 10.52 4.47 5.21
CA LEU A 237 9.31 3.63 5.28
C LEU A 237 8.37 3.96 6.45
N PHE A 238 8.84 4.72 7.45
CA PHE A 238 8.16 5.03 8.71
C PHE A 238 8.06 6.54 9.01
N SER A 239 8.26 7.41 8.02
CA SER A 239 8.10 8.86 8.19
C SER A 239 7.35 9.48 7.01
N TRP A 240 6.72 10.64 7.23
CA TRP A 240 6.20 11.46 6.14
C TRP A 240 7.34 12.09 5.36
N SER A 241 7.11 12.41 4.08
CA SER A 241 8.04 13.20 3.27
C SER A 241 8.07 14.66 3.76
N GLU A 242 9.17 15.35 3.49
CA GLU A 242 9.22 16.79 3.78
C GLU A 242 8.14 17.53 2.98
N ASN A 243 7.37 18.35 3.67
CA ASN A 243 6.30 19.19 3.08
C ASN A 243 5.22 18.43 2.31
N PHE A 244 5.04 17.15 2.52
CA PHE A 244 4.05 16.33 1.79
C PHE A 244 4.14 16.48 0.26
N GLY A 245 5.36 16.60 -0.28
CA GLY A 245 5.59 16.79 -1.71
C GLY A 245 4.99 15.67 -2.57
N LEU A 246 5.00 14.45 -2.07
CA LEU A 246 4.43 13.28 -2.74
C LEU A 246 2.90 13.38 -2.90
N VAL A 247 2.20 13.98 -1.93
CA VAL A 247 0.74 14.23 -2.02
C VAL A 247 0.42 15.09 -3.23
N LYS A 248 1.14 16.21 -3.38
CA LYS A 248 0.92 17.14 -4.49
C LYS A 248 1.23 16.51 -5.83
N GLU A 249 2.38 15.85 -5.96
CA GLU A 249 2.78 15.23 -7.22
C GLU A 249 1.80 14.15 -7.66
N CYS A 250 1.39 13.26 -6.74
CA CYS A 250 0.40 12.22 -7.03
C CYS A 250 -0.97 12.79 -7.36
N TYR A 251 -1.38 13.89 -6.73
CA TYR A 251 -2.59 14.62 -7.09
C TYR A 251 -2.52 15.13 -8.53
N ASP A 252 -1.45 15.85 -8.88
CA ASP A 252 -1.26 16.45 -10.21
C ASP A 252 -1.22 15.36 -11.30
N LEU A 253 -0.49 14.26 -11.09
CA LEU A 253 -0.45 13.13 -12.03
C LEU A 253 -1.84 12.52 -12.24
N THR A 254 -2.59 12.31 -11.17
CA THR A 254 -3.93 11.72 -11.25
C THR A 254 -4.93 12.62 -11.93
N ILE A 255 -4.96 13.92 -11.62
CA ILE A 255 -5.85 14.90 -12.23
C ILE A 255 -5.57 15.05 -13.73
N ASN A 256 -4.29 15.05 -14.13
CA ASN A 256 -3.89 15.12 -15.54
C ASN A 256 -4.36 13.86 -16.30
N ALA A 257 -4.23 12.69 -15.70
CA ALA A 257 -4.72 11.45 -16.28
C ALA A 257 -6.25 11.46 -16.44
N LEU A 258 -6.99 11.89 -15.43
CA LEU A 258 -8.45 12.00 -15.47
C LEU A 258 -8.94 12.98 -16.54
N ASN A 259 -8.31 14.15 -16.65
CA ASN A 259 -8.61 15.12 -17.69
C ASN A 259 -8.37 14.57 -19.09
N SER A 260 -7.33 13.76 -19.28
CA SER A 260 -7.04 13.13 -20.57
C SER A 260 -8.06 12.07 -20.99
N MET A 261 -8.77 11.47 -20.04
CA MET A 261 -9.82 10.47 -20.29
C MET A 261 -11.14 11.07 -20.75
N GLU A 262 -11.49 12.28 -20.32
CA GLU A 262 -12.71 13.00 -20.79
C GLU A 262 -12.59 13.52 -22.21
N LEU A 263 -11.37 13.68 -22.70
CA LEU A 263 -11.09 14.14 -24.06
C LEU A 263 -11.13 13.02 -25.11
N LYS A 264 -11.37 11.80 -24.70
CA LYS A 264 -11.53 10.62 -25.56
C LYS A 264 -13.00 10.13 -25.57
#